data_4f3e384c46c2d2d10bd60dbb488f0888
#
_entry.id   4f3e384c46c2d2d10bd60dbb488f0888
#
_cell.length_a   1.000
_cell.length_b   1.000
_cell.length_c   1.000
_cell.angle_alpha   90.00
_cell.angle_beta   90.00
_cell.angle_gamma   90.00
#
_symmetry.space_group_name_H-M   'P 1'
#
loop_
_entity.id
_entity.type
_entity.pdbx_description
1 polymer ?
#
loop_
_entity_poly.entity_id
_entity_poly.type
_entity_poly.pdbx_seq_one_letter_code
_entity_poly.pdbx_strand_id
1 'polypeptide(L)'
;MNVIIVGAGNLGSSLARKLSDQGHRITVIEKDPKAVSLLPRGRVDSGAMTIIHRDGATGAGMLEAGISDADVFIAATGKDSLNGLAAQRAKLIFRVENVMTVVRDEGARTLYDSLGISTINKADLASD
;
A
#
# COMPACT_ATOMS: atom_id res chain seq x y z
N MET A 1 7.00 -11.77 5.15
CA MET A 1 7.53 -10.42 4.86
C MET A 1 6.68 -9.36 5.53
N ASN A 2 7.28 -8.22 5.79
CA ASN A 2 6.56 -7.05 6.31
C ASN A 2 6.08 -6.21 5.13
N VAL A 3 4.77 -6.04 5.00
CA VAL A 3 4.15 -5.33 3.89
C VAL A 3 3.39 -4.11 4.41
N ILE A 4 3.65 -2.95 3.82
CA ILE A 4 2.88 -1.74 4.09
C ILE A 4 1.97 -1.46 2.90
N ILE A 5 0.69 -1.24 3.16
CA ILE A 5 -0.29 -0.89 2.13
C ILE A 5 -0.88 0.48 2.48
N VAL A 6 -0.85 1.42 1.54
CA VAL A 6 -1.52 2.71 1.69
C VAL A 6 -2.87 2.64 1.01
N GLY A 7 -3.93 2.83 1.78
CA GLY A 7 -5.31 2.77 1.32
C GLY A 7 -6.02 1.50 1.76
N ALA A 8 -7.23 1.66 2.29
CA ALA A 8 -8.07 0.55 2.77
C ALA A 8 -9.42 0.50 2.06
N GLY A 9 -9.53 1.09 0.87
CA GLY A 9 -10.72 0.96 0.03
C GLY A 9 -10.84 -0.47 -0.51
N ASN A 10 -11.68 -0.66 -1.52
CA ASN A 10 -11.93 -2.00 -2.06
C ASN A 10 -10.65 -2.72 -2.48
N LEU A 11 -9.76 -2.03 -3.18
CA LEU A 11 -8.52 -2.62 -3.68
C LEU A 11 -7.51 -2.86 -2.56
N GLY A 12 -7.25 -1.83 -1.75
CA GLY A 12 -6.29 -1.94 -0.65
C GLY A 12 -6.69 -3.03 0.34
N SER A 13 -7.97 -3.10 0.71
CA SER A 13 -8.49 -4.12 1.62
C SER A 13 -8.38 -5.52 1.02
N SER A 14 -8.64 -5.66 -0.28
CA SER A 14 -8.51 -6.94 -0.98
C SER A 14 -7.07 -7.42 -0.99
N LEU A 15 -6.12 -6.53 -1.27
CA LEU A 15 -4.69 -6.85 -1.23
C LEU A 15 -4.24 -7.21 0.17
N ALA A 16 -4.67 -6.43 1.17
CA ALA A 16 -4.32 -6.70 2.57
C ALA A 16 -4.78 -8.10 2.99
N ARG A 17 -6.02 -8.46 2.65
CA ARG A 17 -6.57 -9.77 2.98
C ARG A 17 -5.79 -10.88 2.28
N LYS A 18 -5.56 -10.75 0.99
CA LYS A 18 -4.86 -11.78 0.20
C LYS A 18 -3.44 -12.02 0.73
N LEU A 19 -2.69 -10.95 0.97
CA LEU A 19 -1.32 -11.06 1.45
C LEU A 19 -1.27 -11.57 2.90
N SER A 20 -2.22 -11.18 3.72
CA SER A 20 -2.34 -11.71 5.07
C SER A 20 -2.67 -13.21 5.05
N ASP A 21 -3.50 -13.65 4.10
CA ASP A 21 -3.81 -15.08 3.93
C ASP A 21 -2.56 -15.88 3.56
N GLN A 22 -1.59 -15.25 2.90
CA GLN A 22 -0.33 -15.86 2.52
C GLN A 22 0.72 -15.84 3.65
N GLY A 23 0.35 -15.35 4.83
CA GLY A 23 1.24 -15.36 5.99
C GLY A 23 2.10 -14.11 6.17
N HIS A 24 1.89 -13.06 5.37
CA HIS A 24 2.65 -11.82 5.52
C HIS A 24 2.09 -10.96 6.65
N ARG A 25 2.97 -10.22 7.30
CA ARG A 25 2.58 -9.22 8.30
C ARG A 25 2.20 -7.93 7.57
N ILE A 26 0.99 -7.44 7.80
CA ILE A 26 0.43 -6.32 7.05
C ILE A 26 0.26 -5.11 7.97
N THR A 27 0.72 -3.95 7.49
CA THR A 27 0.41 -2.65 8.09
C THR A 27 -0.32 -1.82 7.03
N VAL A 28 -1.52 -1.36 7.36
CA VAL A 28 -2.32 -0.54 6.46
C VAL A 28 -2.32 0.89 6.97
N ILE A 29 -1.97 1.85 6.12
CA ILE A 29 -2.05 3.27 6.44
C ILE A 29 -3.29 3.82 5.77
N GLU A 30 -4.28 4.26 6.55
CA GLU A 30 -5.54 4.79 6.06
C GLU A 30 -6.03 5.90 6.97
N LYS A 31 -6.29 7.07 6.41
CA LYS A 31 -6.75 8.21 7.17
C LYS A 31 -8.27 8.22 7.40
N ASP A 32 -9.04 7.52 6.55
CA ASP A 32 -10.50 7.47 6.66
C ASP A 32 -10.92 6.31 7.55
N PRO A 33 -11.49 6.58 8.74
CA PRO A 33 -11.89 5.49 9.63
C PRO A 33 -13.00 4.60 9.05
N LYS A 34 -13.77 5.07 8.08
CA LYS A 34 -14.80 4.26 7.44
C LYS A 34 -14.22 3.20 6.53
N ALA A 35 -13.11 3.50 5.86
CA ALA A 35 -12.48 2.56 4.94
C ALA A 35 -11.91 1.35 5.65
N VAL A 36 -11.49 1.47 6.90
CA VAL A 36 -10.91 0.35 7.64
C VAL A 36 -11.94 -0.74 7.97
N SER A 37 -13.22 -0.46 7.85
CA SER A 37 -14.27 -1.46 8.12
C SER A 37 -14.23 -2.62 7.13
N LEU A 38 -13.59 -2.45 5.97
CA LEU A 38 -13.44 -3.51 4.98
C LEU A 38 -12.33 -4.50 5.33
N LEU A 39 -11.48 -4.17 6.28
CA LEU A 39 -10.38 -5.05 6.69
C LEU A 39 -10.89 -6.18 7.60
N PRO A 40 -10.27 -7.39 7.51
CA PRO A 40 -10.73 -8.53 8.32
C PRO A 40 -10.44 -8.29 9.80
N ARG A 41 -11.52 -8.13 10.57
CA ARG A 41 -11.44 -7.74 11.99
C ARG A 41 -10.65 -8.74 12.83
N GLY A 42 -10.81 -10.02 12.59
CA GLY A 42 -10.08 -11.04 13.35
C GLY A 42 -8.57 -10.92 13.20
N ARG A 43 -8.09 -10.52 12.05
CA ARG A 43 -6.66 -10.33 11.80
C ARG A 43 -6.14 -9.05 12.41
N VAL A 44 -6.96 -8.00 12.42
CA VAL A 44 -6.63 -6.76 13.12
C VAL A 44 -6.55 -7.01 14.62
N ASP A 45 -7.54 -7.68 15.17
CA ASP A 45 -7.60 -7.96 16.61
C ASP A 45 -6.47 -8.88 17.07
N SER A 46 -6.04 -9.82 16.23
CA SER A 46 -4.94 -10.74 16.56
C SER A 46 -3.55 -10.11 16.44
N GLY A 47 -3.46 -8.92 15.88
CA GLY A 47 -2.17 -8.27 15.63
C GLY A 47 -1.48 -8.68 14.32
N ALA A 48 -2.08 -9.57 13.54
CA ALA A 48 -1.52 -9.96 12.25
C ALA A 48 -1.61 -8.81 11.23
N MET A 49 -2.55 -7.90 11.43
CA MET A 49 -2.75 -6.72 10.60
C MET A 49 -2.85 -5.49 11.51
N THR A 50 -2.01 -4.49 11.25
CA THR A 50 -1.98 -3.24 12.01
C THR A 50 -2.54 -2.11 11.16
N ILE A 51 -3.33 -1.22 11.76
CA ILE A 51 -3.90 -0.07 11.07
C ILE A 51 -3.29 1.20 11.66
N ILE A 52 -2.76 2.05 10.78
CA ILE A 52 -2.23 3.37 11.12
C ILE A 52 -3.16 4.42 10.54
N HIS A 53 -3.79 5.19 11.40
CA HIS A 53 -4.76 6.22 11.00
C HIS A 53 -4.04 7.52 10.67
N ARG A 54 -3.37 7.55 9.50
CA ARG A 54 -2.63 8.71 9.01
C ARG A 54 -2.69 8.79 7.50
N ASP A 55 -2.18 9.90 6.96
CA ASP A 55 -1.99 10.05 5.53
C ASP A 55 -0.74 9.26 5.12
N GLY A 56 -0.92 8.25 4.29
CA GLY A 56 0.15 7.35 3.87
C GLY A 56 1.14 7.97 2.90
N ALA A 57 0.86 9.17 2.38
CA ALA A 57 1.80 9.87 1.50
C ALA A 57 2.81 10.72 2.30
N THR A 58 2.63 10.88 3.61
CA THR A 58 3.54 11.67 4.44
C THR A 58 4.66 10.81 5.02
N GLY A 59 5.82 11.43 5.23
CA GLY A 59 6.93 10.76 5.92
C GLY A 59 6.57 10.36 7.34
N ALA A 60 5.79 11.19 8.04
CA ALA A 60 5.35 10.88 9.41
C ALA A 60 4.48 9.61 9.44
N GLY A 61 3.54 9.47 8.51
CA GLY A 61 2.71 8.28 8.42
C GLY A 61 3.52 7.03 8.12
N MET A 62 4.49 7.14 7.22
CA MET A 62 5.37 6.03 6.85
C MET A 62 6.26 5.60 8.02
N LEU A 63 6.82 6.55 8.76
CA LEU A 63 7.66 6.24 9.91
C LEU A 63 6.84 5.57 11.02
N GLU A 64 5.64 6.05 11.27
CA GLU A 64 4.76 5.42 12.27
C GLU A 64 4.40 3.99 11.87
N ALA A 65 4.27 3.73 10.57
CA ALA A 65 3.97 2.40 10.05
C ALA A 65 5.18 1.45 10.05
N GLY A 66 6.36 1.92 10.43
CA GLY A 66 7.55 1.09 10.47
C GLY A 66 8.19 0.86 9.11
N ILE A 67 8.22 1.88 8.25
CA ILE A 67 8.72 1.74 6.88
C ILE A 67 10.18 1.27 6.82
N SER A 68 10.97 1.54 7.86
CA SER A 68 12.37 1.10 7.90
C SER A 68 12.51 -0.43 7.88
N ASP A 69 11.50 -1.14 8.35
CA ASP A 69 11.50 -2.60 8.40
C ASP A 69 10.62 -3.23 7.32
N ALA A 70 10.09 -2.43 6.40
CA ALA A 70 9.20 -2.94 5.36
C ALA A 70 9.98 -3.61 4.24
N ASP A 71 9.53 -4.78 3.84
CA ASP A 71 10.07 -5.49 2.68
C ASP A 71 9.34 -5.06 1.40
N VAL A 72 8.07 -4.74 1.52
CA VAL A 72 7.21 -4.35 0.39
C VAL A 72 6.36 -3.15 0.79
N PHE A 73 6.22 -2.19 -0.12
CA PHE A 73 5.33 -1.05 0.05
C PHE A 73 4.40 -0.97 -1.16
N ILE A 74 3.10 -0.88 -0.91
CA ILE A 74 2.09 -0.84 -1.98
C ILE A 74 1.21 0.39 -1.80
N ALA A 75 1.21 1.27 -2.79
CA ALA A 75 0.32 2.42 -2.81
C ALA A 75 -0.96 2.05 -3.58
N ALA A 76 -2.08 1.98 -2.88
CA ALA A 76 -3.35 1.48 -3.41
C ALA A 76 -4.54 2.35 -2.99
N THR A 77 -4.37 3.67 -3.01
CA THR A 77 -5.48 4.61 -2.79
C THR A 77 -6.29 4.77 -4.08
N GLY A 78 -7.42 5.45 -3.99
CA GLY A 78 -8.23 5.76 -5.17
C GLY A 78 -7.68 6.90 -6.04
N LYS A 79 -6.55 7.50 -5.68
CA LYS A 79 -5.99 8.66 -6.38
C LYS A 79 -4.57 8.38 -6.86
N ASP A 80 -4.37 8.43 -8.18
CA ASP A 80 -3.06 8.18 -8.78
C ASP A 80 -1.99 9.16 -8.29
N SER A 81 -2.36 10.43 -8.05
CA SER A 81 -1.41 11.43 -7.57
C SER A 81 -0.88 11.10 -6.18
N LEU A 82 -1.75 10.63 -5.28
CA LEU A 82 -1.32 10.20 -3.94
C LEU A 82 -0.50 8.92 -4.00
N ASN A 83 -0.91 7.99 -4.85
CA ASN A 83 -0.18 6.74 -5.04
C ASN A 83 1.24 7.01 -5.52
N GLY A 84 1.37 7.87 -6.53
CA GLY A 84 2.69 8.22 -7.08
C GLY A 84 3.58 8.90 -6.06
N LEU A 85 3.04 9.85 -5.29
CA LEU A 85 3.81 10.54 -4.26
C LEU A 85 4.27 9.57 -3.18
N ALA A 86 3.38 8.72 -2.70
CA ALA A 86 3.71 7.73 -1.66
C ALA A 86 4.76 6.73 -2.15
N ALA A 87 4.58 6.19 -3.36
CA ALA A 87 5.51 5.21 -3.92
C ALA A 87 6.90 5.80 -4.13
N GLN A 88 6.98 7.01 -4.67
CA GLN A 88 8.27 7.67 -4.88
C GLN A 88 8.98 7.95 -3.56
N ARG A 89 8.25 8.39 -2.56
CA ARG A 89 8.82 8.63 -1.23
C ARG A 89 9.35 7.34 -0.60
N ALA A 90 8.58 6.28 -0.68
CA ALA A 90 8.99 4.98 -0.16
C ALA A 90 10.25 4.46 -0.86
N LYS A 91 10.31 4.61 -2.18
CA LYS A 91 11.44 4.09 -2.98
C LYS A 91 12.66 4.96 -2.87
N LEU A 92 12.52 6.27 -3.05
CA LEU A 92 13.65 7.17 -3.24
C LEU A 92 14.19 7.72 -1.92
N ILE A 93 13.33 7.90 -0.92
CA ILE A 93 13.73 8.45 0.38
C ILE A 93 13.99 7.33 1.38
N PHE A 94 13.04 6.42 1.56
CA PHE A 94 13.15 5.35 2.54
C PHE A 94 13.81 4.08 2.01
N ARG A 95 13.99 3.99 0.69
CA ARG A 95 14.72 2.91 0.02
C ARG A 95 14.15 1.52 0.29
N VAL A 96 12.84 1.41 0.32
CA VAL A 96 12.19 0.11 0.41
C VAL A 96 12.52 -0.69 -0.85
N GLU A 97 12.88 -1.95 -0.68
CA GLU A 97 13.36 -2.78 -1.80
C GLU A 97 12.28 -2.98 -2.86
N ASN A 98 11.08 -3.35 -2.45
CA ASN A 98 9.98 -3.63 -3.37
C ASN A 98 8.86 -2.60 -3.17
N VAL A 99 8.72 -1.69 -4.13
CA VAL A 99 7.67 -0.68 -4.11
C VAL A 99 6.76 -0.88 -5.31
N MET A 100 5.46 -0.92 -5.06
CA MET A 100 4.45 -1.08 -6.08
C MET A 100 3.42 0.04 -5.96
N THR A 101 2.86 0.47 -7.07
CA THR A 101 1.82 1.49 -7.08
C THR A 101 0.71 1.09 -8.03
N VAL A 102 -0.53 1.30 -7.60
CA VAL A 102 -1.68 1.12 -8.47
C VAL A 102 -1.78 2.33 -9.39
N VAL A 103 -1.98 2.07 -10.67
CA VAL A 103 -2.16 3.13 -11.68
C VAL A 103 -3.39 2.83 -12.51
N ARG A 104 -4.07 3.90 -12.96
CA ARG A 104 -5.18 3.80 -13.90
C ARG A 104 -4.70 4.03 -15.32
N ASP A 105 -3.65 4.84 -15.47
CA ASP A 105 -3.10 5.22 -16.77
C ASP A 105 -1.83 4.43 -17.03
N GLU A 106 -1.84 3.59 -18.04
CA GLU A 106 -0.67 2.80 -18.45
C GLU A 106 0.49 3.69 -18.92
N GLY A 107 0.21 4.92 -19.34
CA GLY A 107 1.26 5.86 -19.74
C GLY A 107 2.26 6.15 -18.63
N ALA A 108 1.85 6.03 -17.38
CA ALA A 108 2.73 6.25 -16.24
C ALA A 108 3.70 5.09 -15.99
N ARG A 109 3.47 3.93 -16.57
CA ARG A 109 4.24 2.73 -16.33
C ARG A 109 5.72 2.89 -16.64
N THR A 110 6.04 3.51 -17.78
CA THR A 110 7.43 3.71 -18.19
C THR A 110 8.18 4.58 -17.19
N LEU A 111 7.53 5.64 -16.69
CA LEU A 111 8.12 6.51 -15.68
C LEU A 111 8.43 5.73 -14.40
N TYR A 112 7.46 4.97 -13.90
CA TYR A 112 7.66 4.22 -12.66
C TYR A 112 8.70 3.12 -12.82
N ASP A 113 8.70 2.41 -13.96
CA ASP A 113 9.73 1.41 -14.24
C ASP A 113 11.13 2.02 -14.16
N SER A 114 11.31 3.23 -14.69
CA SER A 114 12.62 3.91 -14.65
C SER A 114 13.05 4.26 -13.22
N LEU A 115 12.10 4.37 -12.29
CA LEU A 115 12.37 4.66 -10.89
C LEU A 115 12.51 3.39 -10.04
N GLY A 116 12.37 2.22 -10.65
CA GLY A 116 12.40 0.95 -9.92
C GLY A 116 11.12 0.65 -9.16
N ILE A 117 10.01 1.25 -9.56
CA ILE A 117 8.69 1.06 -8.94
C ILE A 117 7.84 0.21 -9.89
N SER A 118 7.30 -0.90 -9.38
CA SER A 118 6.40 -1.76 -10.15
C SER A 118 5.00 -1.15 -10.18
N THR A 119 4.31 -1.31 -11.29
CA THR A 119 2.94 -0.80 -11.41
C THR A 119 1.93 -1.93 -11.43
N ILE A 120 0.77 -1.67 -10.82
CA ILE A 120 -0.38 -2.56 -10.86
C ILE A 120 -1.48 -1.80 -11.59
N ASN A 121 -1.89 -2.27 -12.76
CA ASN A 121 -2.96 -1.63 -13.49
C ASN A 121 -4.30 -2.06 -12.87
N LYS A 122 -5.11 -1.08 -12.49
CA LYS A 122 -6.40 -1.36 -11.86
C LYS A 122 -7.32 -2.19 -12.75
N ALA A 123 -7.27 -1.97 -14.05
CA ALA A 123 -8.09 -2.72 -15.00
C ALA A 123 -7.74 -4.22 -15.00
N ASP A 124 -6.46 -4.56 -14.84
CA ASP A 124 -6.02 -5.96 -14.80
C ASP A 124 -6.55 -6.67 -13.55
N LEU A 125 -6.67 -5.94 -12.44
CA LEU A 125 -7.19 -6.50 -11.20
C LEU A 125 -8.71 -6.71 -11.26
N ALA A 126 -9.41 -5.86 -12.00
CA ALA A 126 -10.86 -5.95 -12.12
C ALA A 126 -11.31 -7.13 -12.99
N SER A 127 -10.43 -7.66 -13.85
CA SER A 127 -10.75 -8.79 -14.72
C SER A 127 -10.58 -10.14 -14.03
N ASP A 128 -10.01 -10.16 -12.86
CA ASP A 128 -9.83 -11.37 -12.04
C ASP A 128 -11.01 -11.53 -11.08
#